data_42d9b422e443184c50f231ad588cdf78
#
_entry.id   42d9b422e443184c50f231ad588cdf78
#
_cell.length_a   1.000
_cell.length_b   1.000
_cell.length_c   1.000
_cell.angle_alpha   90.00
_cell.angle_beta   90.00
_cell.angle_gamma   90.00
#
_symmetry.space_group_name_H-M   'P 1'
#
loop_
_entity.id
_entity.type
_entity.pdbx_description
1 polymer ?
#
loop_
_entity_poly.entity_id
_entity_poly.type
_entity_poly.pdbx_seq_one_letter_code
_entity_poly.pdbx_strand_id
1 'polypeptide(L)'
;MADPIELGSIERSGTRLNLDSETVALNIENFNLYYGQKQALKNINMRIPNKRATAFIGPSGCGKSTLLRSINRMNDLIDGVRVEGQITLDGKNIFDKDVDVARLRRKVGMVFQKPNPFPKSIYENIAYGLRVEGINKRSILD
;
A
#
# COMPACT_ATOMS: atom_id res chain seq x y z
N MET A 1 -9.44 27.77 -1.55
CA MET A 1 -8.02 27.39 -1.70
C MET A 1 -7.65 26.61 -0.46
N ALA A 2 -7.39 25.32 -0.57
CA ALA A 2 -6.92 24.54 0.55
C ALA A 2 -5.40 24.52 0.48
N ASP A 3 -4.77 24.98 1.57
CA ASP A 3 -3.31 25.03 1.72
C ASP A 3 -2.70 23.63 1.61
N PRO A 4 -1.46 23.51 1.12
CA PRO A 4 -0.76 22.25 1.09
C PRO A 4 -0.61 21.69 2.51
N ILE A 5 -0.92 20.42 2.70
CA ILE A 5 -0.79 19.73 3.98
C ILE A 5 0.70 19.65 4.30
N GLU A 6 1.17 20.48 5.23
CA GLU A 6 2.46 20.27 5.90
C GLU A 6 2.38 18.98 6.72
N LEU A 7 3.21 18.03 6.37
CA LEU A 7 3.44 16.83 7.18
C LEU A 7 4.17 17.23 8.46
N GLY A 8 3.41 17.52 9.51
CA GLY A 8 3.97 17.79 10.83
C GLY A 8 4.81 16.61 11.33
N SER A 9 6.04 16.88 11.67
CA SER A 9 6.93 15.92 12.33
C SER A 9 6.41 15.64 13.73
N ILE A 10 6.06 14.38 14.02
CA ILE A 10 5.76 13.96 15.39
C ILE A 10 7.10 13.70 16.08
N GLU A 11 7.51 14.63 16.95
CA GLU A 11 8.64 14.42 17.83
C GLU A 11 8.27 13.41 18.93
N ARG A 12 8.86 12.24 18.89
CA ARG A 12 9.09 11.43 20.10
C ARG A 12 10.49 11.71 20.59
N SER A 13 10.61 11.99 21.89
CA SER A 13 11.83 12.32 22.63
C SER A 13 13.12 11.78 21.98
N GLY A 14 13.92 12.65 21.41
CA GLY A 14 15.36 12.51 21.33
C GLY A 14 15.99 11.99 20.05
N THR A 15 15.26 11.45 19.06
CA THR A 15 15.91 11.04 17.81
C THR A 15 15.09 11.49 16.62
N ARG A 16 15.51 12.54 15.93
CA ARG A 16 15.04 12.84 14.58
C ARG A 16 15.41 11.67 13.68
N LEU A 17 14.41 11.00 13.12
CA LEU A 17 14.65 9.98 12.09
C LEU A 17 15.26 10.68 10.87
N ASN A 18 16.53 10.43 10.62
CA ASN A 18 17.16 10.86 9.38
C ASN A 18 16.76 9.88 8.27
N LEU A 19 15.71 10.21 7.53
CA LEU A 19 15.20 9.38 6.42
C LEU A 19 16.24 9.16 5.31
N ASP A 20 17.26 10.03 5.23
CA ASP A 20 18.31 9.89 4.21
C ASP A 20 19.30 8.77 4.53
N SER A 21 19.37 8.32 5.78
CA SER A 21 20.20 7.19 6.22
C SER A 21 19.43 5.87 6.28
N GLU A 22 18.11 5.87 6.13
CA GLU A 22 17.29 4.65 6.21
C GLU A 22 17.08 4.00 4.84
N THR A 23 17.10 2.67 4.82
CA THR A 23 16.72 1.92 3.61
C THR A 23 15.25 2.16 3.31
N VAL A 24 14.95 2.66 2.13
CA VAL A 24 13.59 2.94 1.67
C VAL A 24 12.95 1.65 1.16
N ALA A 25 11.82 1.27 1.73
CA ALA A 25 11.03 0.14 1.25
C ALA A 25 10.17 0.52 0.06
N LEU A 26 9.59 1.73 0.10
CA LEU A 26 8.68 2.21 -0.92
C LEU A 26 8.92 3.69 -1.17
N ASN A 27 9.09 4.06 -2.44
CA ASN A 27 9.25 5.43 -2.87
C ASN A 27 8.09 5.83 -3.79
N ILE A 28 7.45 6.96 -3.48
CA ILE A 28 6.33 7.52 -4.22
C ILE A 28 6.77 8.86 -4.78
N GLU A 29 6.64 9.05 -6.10
CA GLU A 29 7.09 10.25 -6.80
C GLU A 29 6.03 10.77 -7.75
N ASN A 30 5.67 12.03 -7.57
CA ASN A 30 4.71 12.77 -8.40
C ASN A 30 3.40 11.99 -8.66
N PHE A 31 2.98 11.20 -7.67
CA PHE A 31 1.88 10.27 -7.85
C PHE A 31 0.53 10.98 -7.82
N ASN A 32 -0.22 10.81 -8.89
CA ASN A 32 -1.59 11.31 -9.06
C ASN A 32 -2.52 10.12 -9.31
N LEU A 33 -3.74 10.18 -8.80
CA LEU A 33 -4.77 9.20 -9.09
C LEU A 33 -6.10 9.88 -9.35
N TYR A 34 -6.80 9.38 -10.35
CA TYR A 34 -8.09 9.88 -10.79
C TYR A 34 -9.12 8.75 -10.82
N TYR A 35 -10.33 9.05 -10.38
CA TYR A 35 -11.54 8.25 -10.60
C TYR A 35 -12.38 8.95 -11.67
N GLY A 36 -12.30 8.48 -12.92
CA GLY A 36 -12.85 9.19 -14.07
C GLY A 36 -12.25 10.60 -14.17
N GLN A 37 -13.08 11.62 -14.06
CA GLN A 37 -12.65 13.03 -14.11
C GLN A 37 -12.23 13.60 -12.75
N LYS A 38 -12.51 12.90 -11.65
CA LYS A 38 -12.20 13.39 -10.30
C LYS A 38 -10.81 12.98 -9.87
N GLN A 39 -9.95 13.96 -9.61
CA GLN A 39 -8.64 13.72 -9.00
C GLN A 39 -8.79 13.43 -7.51
N ALA A 40 -8.32 12.25 -7.07
CA ALA A 40 -8.37 11.81 -5.70
C ALA A 40 -7.03 11.95 -4.96
N LEU A 41 -5.92 11.80 -5.68
CA LEU A 41 -4.58 12.05 -5.15
C LEU A 41 -3.86 13.04 -6.07
N LYS A 42 -3.16 14.01 -5.47
CA LYS A 42 -2.52 15.08 -6.20
C LYS A 42 -1.06 15.21 -5.78
N ASN A 43 -0.16 14.94 -6.70
CA ASN A 43 1.29 15.14 -6.58
C ASN A 43 1.86 14.59 -5.26
N ILE A 44 1.54 13.34 -4.93
CA ILE A 44 2.05 12.70 -3.72
C ILE A 44 3.52 12.34 -3.91
N ASN A 45 4.35 12.83 -2.99
CA ASN A 45 5.77 12.51 -2.92
C ASN A 45 6.07 12.04 -1.50
N MET A 46 6.59 10.80 -1.35
CA MET A 46 6.79 10.21 -0.04
C MET A 46 7.79 9.04 -0.11
N ARG A 47 8.64 8.92 0.91
CA ARG A 47 9.48 7.76 1.14
C ARG A 47 9.01 7.02 2.38
N ILE A 48 8.77 5.73 2.27
CA ILE A 48 8.40 4.86 3.39
C ILE A 48 9.61 4.01 3.75
N PRO A 49 10.14 4.15 4.96
CA PRO A 49 11.32 3.42 5.39
C PRO A 49 11.02 1.94 5.60
N ASN A 50 12.04 1.10 5.39
CA ASN A 50 11.95 -0.33 5.64
C ASN A 50 11.91 -0.64 7.14
N LYS A 51 11.19 -1.70 7.52
CA LYS A 51 11.12 -2.20 8.91
C LYS A 51 10.65 -1.14 9.92
N ARG A 52 9.84 -0.19 9.50
CA ARG A 52 9.22 0.85 10.34
C ARG A 52 7.71 0.90 10.15
N ALA A 53 7.00 1.33 11.17
CA ALA A 53 5.59 1.67 11.06
C ALA A 53 5.45 3.12 10.59
N THR A 54 4.71 3.32 9.49
CA THR A 54 4.35 4.64 8.98
C THR A 54 2.83 4.82 9.10
N ALA A 55 2.39 5.89 9.74
CA ALA A 55 0.98 6.21 9.91
C ALA A 55 0.55 7.39 9.04
N PHE A 56 -0.58 7.25 8.33
CA PHE A 56 -1.21 8.33 7.60
C PHE A 56 -2.33 8.94 8.46
N ILE A 57 -2.18 10.20 8.82
CA ILE A 57 -3.12 10.95 9.66
C ILE A 57 -3.74 12.07 8.81
N GLY A 58 -5.04 12.27 8.94
CA GLY A 58 -5.75 13.34 8.22
C GLY A 58 -7.27 13.12 8.27
N PRO A 59 -8.06 14.13 7.83
CA PRO A 59 -9.51 14.07 7.86
C PRO A 59 -10.08 12.95 6.99
N SER A 60 -11.34 12.61 7.20
CA SER A 60 -12.04 11.66 6.35
C SER A 60 -12.12 12.18 4.91
N GLY A 61 -11.91 11.29 3.94
CA GLY A 61 -11.98 11.64 2.52
C GLY A 61 -10.72 12.28 1.92
N CYS A 62 -9.65 12.55 2.69
CA CYS A 62 -8.42 13.16 2.16
C CYS A 62 -7.53 12.22 1.32
N GLY A 63 -7.95 10.99 1.04
CA GLY A 63 -7.22 10.08 0.14
C GLY A 63 -6.35 9.02 0.79
N LYS A 64 -6.28 8.91 2.13
CA LYS A 64 -5.44 7.90 2.83
C LYS A 64 -5.68 6.47 2.35
N SER A 65 -6.93 6.04 2.32
CA SER A 65 -7.31 4.70 1.85
C SER A 65 -7.07 4.52 0.36
N THR A 66 -7.22 5.58 -0.43
CA THR A 66 -6.89 5.56 -1.87
C THR A 66 -5.40 5.33 -2.07
N LEU A 67 -4.54 6.04 -1.31
CA LEU A 67 -3.10 5.84 -1.38
C LEU A 67 -2.69 4.42 -0.95
N LEU A 68 -3.22 3.92 0.17
CA LEU A 68 -2.95 2.55 0.63
C LEU A 68 -3.34 1.50 -0.41
N ARG A 69 -4.53 1.65 -1.04
CA ARG A 69 -4.98 0.75 -2.12
C ARG A 69 -4.17 0.90 -3.41
N SER A 70 -3.48 2.00 -3.61
CA SER A 70 -2.59 2.17 -4.76
C SER A 70 -1.32 1.35 -4.61
N ILE A 71 -0.79 1.19 -3.39
CA ILE A 71 0.47 0.47 -3.12
C ILE A 71 0.38 -1.02 -3.51
N ASN A 72 -0.79 -1.65 -3.33
CA ASN A 72 -1.01 -3.04 -3.76
C ASN A 72 -1.87 -3.16 -5.03
N ARG A 73 -2.08 -2.06 -5.74
CA ARG A 73 -2.83 -1.99 -6.99
C ARG A 73 -4.29 -2.44 -6.88
N MET A 74 -4.90 -2.34 -5.69
CA MET A 74 -6.33 -2.67 -5.54
C MET A 74 -7.25 -1.65 -6.21
N ASN A 75 -6.77 -0.43 -6.48
CA ASN A 75 -7.55 0.55 -7.25
C ASN A 75 -7.74 0.13 -8.71
N ASP A 76 -6.91 -0.76 -9.26
CA ASP A 76 -7.07 -1.29 -10.62
C ASP A 76 -8.38 -2.07 -10.83
N LEU A 77 -9.04 -2.47 -9.73
CA LEU A 77 -10.34 -3.16 -9.76
C LEU A 77 -11.52 -2.20 -9.94
N ILE A 78 -11.25 -0.89 -9.97
CA ILE A 78 -12.26 0.15 -10.10
C ILE A 78 -12.19 0.70 -11.53
N ASP A 79 -13.30 0.63 -12.25
CA ASP A 79 -13.38 1.14 -13.61
C ASP A 79 -13.09 2.64 -13.68
N GLY A 80 -12.34 3.04 -14.72
CA GLY A 80 -12.01 4.44 -14.96
C GLY A 80 -10.94 5.01 -14.04
N VAL A 81 -10.20 4.16 -13.31
CA VAL A 81 -9.01 4.62 -12.57
C VAL A 81 -7.87 4.91 -13.53
N ARG A 82 -7.27 6.09 -13.36
CA ARG A 82 -6.06 6.50 -14.06
C ARG A 82 -5.01 6.96 -13.06
N VAL A 83 -3.78 6.53 -13.24
CA VAL A 83 -2.62 6.91 -12.42
C VAL A 83 -1.56 7.60 -13.26
N GLU A 84 -0.82 8.52 -12.63
CA GLU A 84 0.36 9.21 -13.19
C GLU A 84 1.44 9.25 -12.11
N GLY A 85 2.70 9.38 -12.51
CA GLY A 85 3.83 9.28 -11.60
C GLY A 85 4.19 7.82 -11.30
N GLN A 86 4.89 7.56 -10.21
CA GLN A 86 5.37 6.22 -9.90
C GLN A 86 5.32 5.88 -8.42
N ILE A 87 5.16 4.60 -8.14
CA ILE A 87 5.37 3.99 -6.83
C ILE A 87 6.39 2.87 -7.02
N THR A 88 7.56 3.02 -6.42
CA THR A 88 8.66 2.08 -6.54
C THR A 88 8.77 1.21 -5.29
N LEU A 89 8.74 -0.10 -5.47
CA LEU A 89 8.96 -1.11 -4.44
C LEU A 89 10.16 -1.97 -4.83
N ASP A 90 11.15 -2.11 -3.96
CA ASP A 90 12.40 -2.83 -4.23
C ASP A 90 13.08 -2.37 -5.55
N GLY A 91 13.06 -1.08 -5.84
CA GLY A 91 13.67 -0.48 -7.04
C GLY A 91 12.88 -0.64 -8.34
N LYS A 92 11.66 -1.25 -8.31
CA LYS A 92 10.81 -1.44 -9.49
C LYS A 92 9.50 -0.70 -9.33
N ASN A 93 9.10 0.06 -10.38
CA ASN A 93 7.79 0.71 -10.38
C ASN A 93 6.68 -0.34 -10.47
N ILE A 94 5.75 -0.30 -9.51
CA ILE A 94 4.67 -1.29 -9.42
C ILE A 94 3.63 -1.18 -10.54
N PHE A 95 3.63 -0.10 -11.32
CA PHE A 95 2.72 0.13 -12.45
C PHE A 95 3.33 -0.23 -13.81
N ASP A 96 4.56 -0.73 -13.86
CA ASP A 96 5.16 -1.20 -15.11
C ASP A 96 4.36 -2.35 -15.71
N LYS A 97 4.35 -2.42 -17.04
CA LYS A 97 3.52 -3.39 -17.79
C LYS A 97 3.91 -4.85 -17.54
N ASP A 98 5.17 -5.09 -17.17
CA ASP A 98 5.73 -6.42 -16.90
C ASP A 98 5.54 -6.86 -15.43
N VAL A 99 4.89 -6.05 -14.60
CA VAL A 99 4.63 -6.40 -13.20
C VAL A 99 3.48 -7.38 -13.08
N ASP A 100 3.79 -8.55 -12.54
CA ASP A 100 2.78 -9.52 -12.11
C ASP A 100 2.08 -9.01 -10.84
N VAL A 101 0.83 -8.56 -11.00
CA VAL A 101 0.01 -7.99 -9.92
C VAL A 101 -0.29 -9.02 -8.83
N ALA A 102 -0.44 -10.30 -9.17
CA ALA A 102 -0.68 -11.35 -8.19
C ALA A 102 0.56 -11.54 -7.30
N ARG A 103 1.75 -11.52 -7.89
CA ARG A 103 3.02 -11.56 -7.16
C ARG A 103 3.24 -10.31 -6.31
N LEU A 104 2.87 -9.14 -6.81
CA LEU A 104 2.91 -7.89 -6.03
C LEU A 104 2.03 -7.99 -4.78
N ARG A 105 0.77 -8.45 -4.93
CA ARG A 105 -0.19 -8.58 -3.81
C ARG A 105 0.20 -9.64 -2.78
N ARG A 106 1.01 -10.62 -3.15
CA ARG A 106 1.65 -11.54 -2.19
C ARG A 106 2.70 -10.85 -1.32
N LYS A 107 3.47 -9.91 -1.90
CA LYS A 107 4.45 -9.12 -1.16
C LYS A 107 3.81 -8.02 -0.32
N VAL A 108 2.75 -7.38 -0.84
CA VAL A 108 2.09 -6.24 -0.22
C VAL A 108 0.69 -6.63 0.23
N GLY A 109 0.60 -7.26 1.39
CA GLY A 109 -0.68 -7.62 2.01
C GLY A 109 -1.46 -6.39 2.45
N MET A 110 -2.78 -6.53 2.57
CA MET A 110 -3.67 -5.47 3.05
C MET A 110 -4.62 -6.03 4.11
N VAL A 111 -4.72 -5.33 5.24
CA VAL A 111 -5.72 -5.62 6.27
C VAL A 111 -6.86 -4.62 6.10
N PHE A 112 -8.08 -5.13 5.93
CA PHE A 112 -9.27 -4.31 5.75
C PHE A 112 -9.93 -3.95 7.08
N GLN A 113 -10.60 -2.81 7.12
CA GLN A 113 -11.32 -2.35 8.31
C GLN A 113 -12.47 -3.30 8.72
N LYS A 114 -13.16 -3.89 7.74
CA LYS A 114 -14.15 -4.94 7.99
C LYS A 114 -13.55 -6.29 7.63
N PRO A 115 -13.50 -7.26 8.57
CA PRO A 115 -13.08 -8.61 8.25
C PRO A 115 -14.07 -9.24 7.28
N ASN A 116 -13.57 -9.92 6.28
CA ASN A 116 -14.39 -10.66 5.31
C ASN A 116 -13.84 -12.09 5.16
N PRO A 117 -14.01 -12.92 6.20
CA PRO A 117 -13.54 -14.29 6.14
C PRO A 117 -14.35 -15.10 5.12
N PHE A 118 -13.72 -16.09 4.52
CA PHE A 118 -14.43 -17.09 3.71
C PHE A 118 -15.37 -17.92 4.60
N PRO A 119 -16.49 -18.46 4.07
CA PRO A 119 -17.40 -19.36 4.78
C PRO A 119 -16.75 -20.75 5.01
N LYS A 120 -15.66 -20.76 5.75
CA LYS A 120 -14.81 -21.91 6.05
C LYS A 120 -14.40 -21.87 7.52
N SER A 121 -13.76 -22.93 8.03
CA SER A 121 -13.21 -22.94 9.38
C SER A 121 -12.12 -21.86 9.55
N ILE A 122 -11.81 -21.51 10.81
CA ILE A 122 -10.72 -20.59 11.15
C ILE A 122 -9.40 -21.10 10.56
N TYR A 123 -9.11 -22.39 10.74
CA TYR A 123 -7.92 -23.05 10.17
C TYR A 123 -7.85 -22.87 8.64
N GLU A 124 -8.93 -23.12 7.95
CA GLU A 124 -9.03 -23.00 6.49
C GLU A 124 -8.84 -21.55 6.00
N ASN A 125 -9.32 -20.56 6.76
CA ASN A 125 -9.09 -19.16 6.45
C ASN A 125 -7.61 -18.77 6.61
N ILE A 126 -6.95 -19.24 7.66
CA ILE A 126 -5.52 -18.98 7.91
C ILE A 126 -4.65 -19.69 6.87
N ALA A 127 -4.93 -20.96 6.59
CA ALA A 127 -4.18 -21.77 5.65
C ALA A 127 -4.44 -21.41 4.18
N TYR A 128 -5.45 -20.60 3.89
CA TYR A 128 -5.91 -20.32 2.53
C TYR A 128 -4.79 -19.73 1.64
N GLY A 129 -4.04 -18.76 2.13
CA GLY A 129 -2.95 -18.15 1.38
C GLY A 129 -1.89 -19.16 0.95
N LEU A 130 -1.45 -20.00 1.87
CA LEU A 130 -0.46 -21.05 1.61
C LEU A 130 -0.99 -22.11 0.62
N ARG A 131 -2.27 -22.47 0.72
CA ARG A 131 -2.90 -23.41 -0.21
C ARG A 131 -2.99 -22.87 -1.64
N VAL A 132 -3.29 -21.58 -1.79
CA VAL A 132 -3.28 -20.92 -3.11
C VAL A 132 -1.88 -20.94 -3.73
N GLU A 133 -0.83 -20.94 -2.92
CA GLU A 133 0.56 -21.10 -3.36
C GLU A 133 0.96 -22.57 -3.62
N GLY A 134 0.00 -23.52 -3.48
CA GLY A 134 0.25 -24.95 -3.72
C GLY A 134 0.81 -25.70 -2.52
N ILE A 135 0.92 -25.05 -1.35
CA ILE A 135 1.39 -25.68 -0.11
C ILE A 135 0.20 -26.39 0.56
N ASN A 136 0.11 -27.71 0.36
CA ASN A 136 -1.00 -28.51 0.88
C ASN A 136 -0.56 -29.50 1.99
N LYS A 137 0.73 -29.59 2.29
CA LYS A 137 1.23 -30.49 3.32
C LYS A 137 0.83 -29.99 4.72
N ARG A 138 0.10 -30.80 5.47
CA ARG A 138 -0.37 -30.50 6.82
C ARG A 138 0.77 -30.14 7.77
N SER A 139 1.91 -30.80 7.66
CA SER A 139 3.11 -30.53 8.46
C SER A 139 3.75 -29.14 8.24
N ILE A 140 3.26 -28.35 7.27
CA ILE A 140 3.71 -26.99 6.99
C ILE A 140 2.61 -26.00 7.36
N LEU A 141 1.34 -26.47 7.38
CA LEU A 141 0.16 -25.65 7.67
C LEU A 141 -0.17 -25.59 9.16
N ASP A 142 0.29 -26.55 9.95
CA ASP A 142 0.20 -26.63 11.41
C ASP A 142 1.43 -25.95 12.04
#